data_b65290f4ba2dc47f4632a82e82515497
#
_entry.id   b65290f4ba2dc47f4632a82e82515497
#
_cell.length_a   1.000
_cell.length_b   1.000
_cell.length_c   1.000
_cell.angle_alpha   90.00
_cell.angle_beta   90.00
_cell.angle_gamma   90.00
#
_symmetry.space_group_name_H-M   'P 1'
#
loop_
_entity.id
_entity.type
_entity.pdbx_description
1 polymer ?
#
loop_
_entity_poly.entity_id
_entity_poly.type
_entity_poly.pdbx_seq_one_letter_code
_entity_poly.pdbx_strand_id
1 'polypeptide(L)'
;DKDISNQMGIDMALLSVVGIFVRFVRNPEWIDSLILTHRITKGLWYNGSKFLNSYTLHNEEHAVTLINQSVHIVRTIDYLTIKNVDYYILFLACYLHDISMVIHPDMYVLGASNSDSIAFVSEQMLKMKEAVDSFSVVKESDTKNARMKEAGTFLAEVFNGVYGYFENKVRSQHPQDSANFILSKSNSLLNYLEPTLLSFVSKVSDSHGWDVMDVYGLKSRAKSDTVSVKYLMILIRLADLFDVSNERVNYHLLRQNLNFLPKVSQFHWISHLVTDKLEFDADYTVFPERDLCSKPILETLIVDLFLNVKYLATSGQCKKCKYCQCTLNDNSICIDIKSESGYTCQSTECTLLCNWMMKKHEWLIPELKALNDYLFSVNNSLIQTRIKVRINYADDMKLDADLFDSVVEYLQEES
;
A
#
# COMPACT_ATOMS: atom_id res chain seq x y z
N ASP A 1 -25.71 -5.96 -4.47
CA ASP A 1 -25.54 -7.14 -3.60
C ASP A 1 -25.00 -6.77 -2.21
N LYS A 2 -24.19 -5.70 -2.04
CA LYS A 2 -23.76 -5.20 -0.71
C LYS A 2 -24.97 -4.80 0.18
N ASP A 3 -26.04 -4.28 -0.39
CA ASP A 3 -27.26 -3.92 0.38
C ASP A 3 -28.00 -5.13 0.93
N ILE A 4 -28.02 -6.23 0.19
CA ILE A 4 -28.68 -7.47 0.63
C ILE A 4 -27.87 -8.15 1.75
N SER A 5 -26.52 -8.11 1.67
CA SER A 5 -25.65 -8.68 2.70
C SER A 5 -25.79 -7.96 4.04
N ASN A 6 -25.91 -6.64 4.02
CA ASN A 6 -26.14 -5.83 5.22
C ASN A 6 -27.49 -6.12 5.88
N GLN A 7 -28.55 -6.36 5.07
CA GLN A 7 -29.88 -6.73 5.58
C GLN A 7 -29.91 -8.14 6.17
N MET A 8 -29.07 -9.06 5.68
CA MET A 8 -29.02 -10.46 6.15
C MET A 8 -27.95 -10.71 7.22
N GLY A 9 -27.13 -9.70 7.58
CA GLY A 9 -26.00 -9.86 8.51
C GLY A 9 -24.89 -10.77 8.00
N ILE A 10 -24.80 -10.98 6.67
CA ILE A 10 -23.82 -11.85 6.03
C ILE A 10 -22.52 -11.06 5.84
N ASP A 11 -21.41 -11.56 6.36
CA ASP A 11 -20.09 -11.01 6.14
C ASP A 11 -19.49 -11.55 4.83
N MET A 12 -19.66 -10.80 3.75
CA MET A 12 -19.19 -11.18 2.42
C MET A 12 -17.66 -11.23 2.33
N ALA A 13 -16.96 -10.35 3.03
CA ALA A 13 -15.50 -10.35 3.08
C ALA A 13 -14.99 -11.63 3.74
N LEU A 14 -15.58 -12.02 4.87
CA LEU A 14 -15.24 -13.28 5.55
C LEU A 14 -15.56 -14.49 4.66
N LEU A 15 -16.73 -14.51 4.03
CA LEU A 15 -17.12 -15.62 3.15
C LEU A 15 -16.15 -15.84 2.00
N SER A 16 -15.60 -14.75 1.46
CA SER A 16 -14.65 -14.83 0.32
C SER A 16 -13.33 -15.50 0.70
N VAL A 17 -12.92 -15.51 1.96
CA VAL A 17 -11.62 -16.04 2.42
C VAL A 17 -11.70 -17.32 3.23
N VAL A 18 -12.85 -17.68 3.78
CA VAL A 18 -12.99 -18.94 4.57
C VAL A 18 -12.57 -20.17 3.77
N GLY A 19 -12.94 -20.23 2.51
CA GLY A 19 -12.52 -21.31 1.61
C GLY A 19 -11.00 -21.38 1.43
N ILE A 20 -10.32 -20.24 1.45
CA ILE A 20 -8.85 -20.12 1.41
C ILE A 20 -8.25 -20.66 2.70
N PHE A 21 -8.79 -20.28 3.86
CA PHE A 21 -8.32 -20.78 5.16
C PHE A 21 -8.42 -22.30 5.24
N VAL A 22 -9.57 -22.86 4.88
CA VAL A 22 -9.79 -24.32 4.85
C VAL A 22 -8.79 -25.01 3.91
N ARG A 23 -8.55 -24.45 2.74
CA ARG A 23 -7.69 -25.05 1.73
C ARG A 23 -6.20 -25.02 2.10
N PHE A 24 -5.71 -23.92 2.66
CA PHE A 24 -4.28 -23.67 2.84
C PHE A 24 -3.81 -23.85 4.28
N VAL A 25 -4.58 -23.46 5.28
CA VAL A 25 -4.23 -23.59 6.69
C VAL A 25 -4.52 -25.00 7.23
N ARG A 26 -5.66 -25.58 6.88
CA ARG A 26 -6.07 -26.97 7.16
C ARG A 26 -6.13 -27.38 8.65
N ASN A 27 -5.88 -26.48 9.57
CA ASN A 27 -5.98 -26.72 11.01
C ASN A 27 -7.24 -26.02 11.53
N PRO A 28 -8.24 -26.75 12.09
CA PRO A 28 -9.51 -26.16 12.51
C PRO A 28 -9.34 -25.05 13.58
N GLU A 29 -8.46 -25.25 14.57
CA GLU A 29 -8.22 -24.26 15.62
C GLU A 29 -7.60 -22.97 15.06
N TRP A 30 -6.69 -23.09 14.11
CA TRP A 30 -6.12 -21.94 13.41
C TRP A 30 -7.12 -21.25 12.51
N ILE A 31 -8.01 -21.99 11.85
CA ILE A 31 -9.08 -21.43 11.04
C ILE A 31 -10.05 -20.63 11.92
N ASP A 32 -10.46 -21.18 13.05
CA ASP A 32 -11.34 -20.49 14.02
C ASP A 32 -10.69 -19.21 14.54
N SER A 33 -9.38 -19.24 14.83
CA SER A 33 -8.66 -18.05 15.26
C SER A 33 -8.53 -16.99 14.17
N LEU A 34 -8.39 -17.36 12.90
CA LEU A 34 -8.42 -16.43 11.77
C LEU A 34 -9.79 -15.78 11.58
N ILE A 35 -10.87 -16.57 11.74
CA ILE A 35 -12.24 -16.04 11.70
C ILE A 35 -12.48 -15.06 12.85
N LEU A 36 -11.99 -15.38 14.05
CA LEU A 36 -12.07 -14.46 15.18
C LEU A 36 -11.25 -13.19 14.96
N THR A 37 -10.03 -13.32 14.40
CA THR A 37 -9.19 -12.17 14.03
C THR A 37 -9.90 -11.27 13.05
N HIS A 38 -10.51 -11.82 12.00
CA HIS A 38 -11.28 -11.05 11.02
C HIS A 38 -12.39 -10.23 11.71
N ARG A 39 -13.16 -10.85 12.60
CA ARG A 39 -14.25 -10.16 13.32
C ARG A 39 -13.75 -9.06 14.25
N ILE A 40 -12.64 -9.31 14.96
CA ILE A 40 -12.02 -8.31 15.84
C ILE A 40 -11.51 -7.13 15.04
N THR A 41 -10.73 -7.37 13.98
CA THR A 41 -10.17 -6.31 13.15
C THR A 41 -11.27 -5.51 12.46
N LYS A 42 -12.29 -6.15 11.91
CA LYS A 42 -13.48 -5.48 11.37
C LYS A 42 -14.12 -4.54 12.38
N GLY A 43 -14.33 -5.01 13.61
CA GLY A 43 -14.90 -4.20 14.69
C GLY A 43 -14.01 -3.01 15.06
N LEU A 44 -12.70 -3.19 15.10
CA LEU A 44 -11.73 -2.12 15.35
C LEU A 44 -11.74 -1.08 14.24
N TRP A 45 -11.67 -1.51 12.97
CA TRP A 45 -11.70 -0.58 11.83
C TRP A 45 -13.00 0.20 11.72
N TYR A 46 -14.12 -0.44 12.03
CA TYR A 46 -15.43 0.23 12.01
C TYR A 46 -15.57 1.30 13.07
N ASN A 47 -15.09 1.02 14.30
CA ASN A 47 -15.25 1.88 15.46
C ASN A 47 -13.96 2.61 15.87
N GLY A 48 -12.85 2.32 15.21
CA GLY A 48 -11.54 2.86 15.56
C GLY A 48 -11.37 4.34 15.29
N SER A 49 -10.19 4.83 15.60
CA SER A 49 -9.82 6.24 15.42
C SER A 49 -9.99 6.69 13.98
N LYS A 50 -10.64 7.84 13.80
CA LYS A 50 -10.74 8.55 12.51
C LYS A 50 -9.56 9.52 12.30
N PHE A 51 -8.43 9.28 12.98
CA PHE A 51 -7.29 10.19 12.95
C PHE A 51 -6.61 10.26 11.57
N LEU A 52 -6.64 9.19 10.78
CA LEU A 52 -6.02 9.12 9.45
C LEU A 52 -7.04 9.37 8.33
N ASN A 53 -7.62 10.57 8.28
CA ASN A 53 -8.69 10.90 7.33
C ASN A 53 -8.21 11.05 5.88
N SER A 54 -6.93 11.35 5.67
CA SER A 54 -6.36 11.56 4.33
C SER A 54 -5.81 10.28 3.69
N TYR A 55 -5.99 9.12 4.34
CA TYR A 55 -5.60 7.83 3.79
C TYR A 55 -6.75 7.10 3.10
N THR A 56 -6.41 6.27 2.12
CA THR A 56 -7.34 5.33 1.51
C THR A 56 -7.78 4.27 2.51
N LEU A 57 -8.84 3.52 2.19
CA LEU A 57 -9.37 2.51 3.12
C LEU A 57 -8.32 1.45 3.47
N HIS A 58 -8.14 1.24 4.79
CA HIS A 58 -7.33 0.18 5.38
C HIS A 58 -8.23 -0.55 6.38
N ASN A 59 -9.06 -1.45 5.89
CA ASN A 59 -10.08 -2.16 6.68
C ASN A 59 -9.94 -3.69 6.50
N GLU A 60 -10.92 -4.47 6.96
CA GLU A 60 -10.95 -5.91 6.78
C GLU A 60 -10.97 -6.33 5.30
N GLU A 61 -11.53 -5.52 4.40
CA GLU A 61 -11.54 -5.79 2.96
C GLU A 61 -10.12 -5.69 2.38
N HIS A 62 -9.31 -4.70 2.84
CA HIS A 62 -7.88 -4.63 2.52
C HIS A 62 -7.15 -5.91 2.93
N ALA A 63 -7.30 -6.37 4.18
CA ALA A 63 -6.68 -7.60 4.64
C ALA A 63 -7.09 -8.83 3.80
N VAL A 64 -8.36 -8.91 3.42
CA VAL A 64 -8.88 -9.97 2.53
C VAL A 64 -8.22 -9.90 1.14
N THR A 65 -8.05 -8.70 0.60
CA THR A 65 -7.35 -8.49 -0.67
C THR A 65 -5.90 -8.96 -0.58
N LEU A 66 -5.18 -8.61 0.49
CA LEU A 66 -3.81 -9.07 0.71
C LEU A 66 -3.71 -10.59 0.78
N ILE A 67 -4.65 -11.26 1.44
CA ILE A 67 -4.72 -12.73 1.51
C ILE A 67 -4.89 -13.32 0.11
N ASN A 68 -5.82 -12.79 -0.69
CA ASN A 68 -6.05 -13.24 -2.06
C ASN A 68 -4.83 -13.03 -2.95
N GLN A 69 -4.21 -11.84 -2.89
CA GLN A 69 -3.00 -11.51 -3.65
C GLN A 69 -1.83 -12.40 -3.24
N SER A 70 -1.61 -12.61 -1.94
CA SER A 70 -0.55 -13.50 -1.45
C SER A 70 -0.70 -14.92 -1.99
N VAL A 71 -1.90 -15.48 -1.96
CA VAL A 71 -2.17 -16.82 -2.50
C VAL A 71 -1.99 -16.85 -4.01
N HIS A 72 -2.38 -15.80 -4.71
CA HIS A 72 -2.17 -15.67 -6.15
C HIS A 72 -0.68 -15.65 -6.50
N ILE A 73 0.11 -14.82 -5.82
CA ILE A 73 1.56 -14.73 -6.00
C ILE A 73 2.24 -16.09 -5.76
N VAL A 74 1.88 -16.79 -4.68
CA VAL A 74 2.42 -18.11 -4.37
C VAL A 74 2.12 -19.12 -5.49
N ARG A 75 0.94 -19.06 -6.07
CA ARG A 75 0.55 -19.95 -7.18
C ARG A 75 1.26 -19.59 -8.49
N THR A 76 1.46 -18.31 -8.72
CA THR A 76 2.12 -17.79 -9.92
C THR A 76 3.61 -18.11 -9.91
N ILE A 77 4.24 -18.06 -8.72
CA ILE A 77 5.67 -18.38 -8.55
C ILE A 77 5.80 -19.79 -7.96
N ASP A 78 5.84 -20.79 -8.80
CA ASP A 78 5.86 -22.24 -8.40
C ASP A 78 7.19 -22.72 -7.78
N TYR A 79 8.08 -21.80 -7.39
CA TYR A 79 9.41 -22.16 -6.91
C TYR A 79 9.53 -22.30 -5.39
N LEU A 80 8.56 -21.80 -4.65
CA LEU A 80 8.66 -21.69 -3.21
C LEU A 80 7.56 -22.50 -2.53
N THR A 81 7.96 -23.47 -1.72
CA THR A 81 7.01 -24.29 -0.97
C THR A 81 6.64 -23.61 0.33
N ILE A 82 5.35 -23.37 0.53
CA ILE A 82 4.77 -22.86 1.76
C ILE A 82 4.04 -23.96 2.51
N LYS A 83 4.22 -23.99 3.84
CA LYS A 83 3.54 -24.92 4.75
C LYS A 83 2.27 -24.30 5.33
N ASN A 84 1.40 -25.11 5.92
CA ASN A 84 0.17 -24.65 6.56
C ASN A 84 0.42 -23.56 7.63
N VAL A 85 1.48 -23.72 8.43
CA VAL A 85 1.89 -22.73 9.44
C VAL A 85 2.32 -21.41 8.81
N ASP A 86 2.99 -21.44 7.67
CA ASP A 86 3.40 -20.24 6.94
C ASP A 86 2.17 -19.46 6.46
N TYR A 87 1.17 -20.14 5.90
CA TYR A 87 -0.10 -19.51 5.51
C TYR A 87 -0.83 -18.91 6.70
N TYR A 88 -0.87 -19.61 7.83
CA TYR A 88 -1.51 -19.11 9.03
C TYR A 88 -0.86 -17.81 9.53
N ILE A 89 0.48 -17.79 9.62
CA ILE A 89 1.24 -16.59 10.02
C ILE A 89 1.02 -15.45 9.03
N LEU A 90 1.09 -15.74 7.72
CA LEU A 90 0.88 -14.74 6.68
C LEU A 90 -0.52 -14.11 6.75
N PHE A 91 -1.57 -14.93 6.91
CA PHE A 91 -2.94 -14.44 6.98
C PHE A 91 -3.19 -13.62 8.24
N LEU A 92 -2.64 -14.01 9.38
CA LEU A 92 -2.66 -13.18 10.58
C LEU A 92 -1.93 -11.85 10.36
N ALA A 93 -0.77 -11.87 9.71
CA ALA A 93 -0.04 -10.65 9.39
C ALA A 93 -0.83 -9.73 8.46
N CYS A 94 -1.54 -10.27 7.46
CA CYS A 94 -2.43 -9.47 6.60
C CYS A 94 -3.53 -8.73 7.38
N TYR A 95 -4.05 -9.32 8.46
CA TYR A 95 -5.03 -8.64 9.32
C TYR A 95 -4.42 -7.62 10.28
N LEU A 96 -3.18 -7.82 10.70
CA LEU A 96 -2.61 -7.12 11.84
C LEU A 96 -1.49 -6.12 11.47
N HIS A 97 -0.99 -6.10 10.23
CA HIS A 97 0.16 -5.25 9.86
C HIS A 97 -0.10 -3.76 10.05
N ASP A 98 -1.34 -3.31 9.83
CA ASP A 98 -1.77 -1.91 9.96
C ASP A 98 -2.60 -1.64 11.22
N ILE A 99 -2.64 -2.58 12.17
CA ILE A 99 -3.57 -2.49 13.31
C ILE A 99 -3.35 -1.22 14.15
N SER A 100 -2.14 -0.70 14.22
CA SER A 100 -1.84 0.53 14.95
C SER A 100 -2.46 1.78 14.31
N MET A 101 -2.82 1.74 13.02
CA MET A 101 -3.45 2.87 12.32
C MET A 101 -4.90 3.12 12.79
N VAL A 102 -5.58 2.12 13.37
CA VAL A 102 -6.94 2.27 13.93
C VAL A 102 -6.97 2.63 15.39
N ILE A 103 -5.84 2.48 16.09
CA ILE A 103 -5.70 2.83 17.50
C ILE A 103 -5.36 4.31 17.58
N HIS A 104 -6.02 5.03 18.50
CA HIS A 104 -5.69 6.44 18.71
C HIS A 104 -4.22 6.58 19.13
N PRO A 105 -3.42 7.40 18.44
CA PRO A 105 -2.00 7.55 18.75
C PRO A 105 -1.83 8.15 20.14
N ASP A 106 -0.81 7.69 20.87
CA ASP A 106 -0.37 8.36 22.08
C ASP A 106 0.34 9.67 21.72
N MET A 107 -0.42 10.75 21.72
CA MET A 107 0.06 12.09 21.32
C MET A 107 1.19 12.58 22.22
N TYR A 108 1.24 12.12 23.49
CA TYR A 108 2.33 12.45 24.39
C TYR A 108 3.64 11.79 23.93
N VAL A 109 3.60 10.51 23.62
CA VAL A 109 4.80 9.79 23.13
C VAL A 109 5.23 10.34 21.77
N LEU A 110 4.29 10.58 20.85
CA LEU A 110 4.59 11.18 19.54
C LEU A 110 5.20 12.59 19.68
N GLY A 111 4.75 13.38 20.66
CA GLY A 111 5.24 14.74 20.90
C GLY A 111 6.56 14.80 21.69
N ALA A 112 6.78 13.87 22.62
CA ALA A 112 7.91 13.93 23.55
C ALA A 112 9.19 13.25 23.06
N SER A 113 9.08 12.34 22.10
CA SER A 113 10.18 11.45 21.73
C SER A 113 11.17 12.04 20.73
N ASN A 114 10.94 13.27 20.20
CA ASN A 114 11.76 13.80 19.13
C ASN A 114 11.91 15.33 19.21
N SER A 115 13.16 15.84 19.10
CA SER A 115 13.47 17.27 19.01
C SER A 115 12.69 17.99 17.90
N ASP A 116 12.45 17.30 16.78
CA ASP A 116 11.70 17.84 15.65
C ASP A 116 10.23 18.11 15.98
N SER A 117 9.64 17.26 16.84
CA SER A 117 8.26 17.42 17.31
C SER A 117 8.13 18.66 18.18
N ILE A 118 9.11 18.93 19.05
CA ILE A 118 9.14 20.11 19.89
C ILE A 118 9.32 21.38 19.03
N ALA A 119 10.23 21.33 18.05
CA ALA A 119 10.46 22.43 17.12
C ALA A 119 9.20 22.75 16.31
N PHE A 120 8.52 21.73 15.78
CA PHE A 120 7.27 21.89 15.04
C PHE A 120 6.16 22.52 15.91
N VAL A 121 5.93 22.00 17.12
CA VAL A 121 4.92 22.55 18.03
C VAL A 121 5.24 23.99 18.40
N SER A 122 6.52 24.30 18.65
CA SER A 122 6.96 25.66 18.96
C SER A 122 6.71 26.61 17.79
N GLU A 123 6.94 26.19 16.56
CA GLU A 123 6.65 26.95 15.35
C GLU A 123 5.12 27.22 15.21
N GLN A 124 4.29 26.21 15.43
CA GLN A 124 2.83 26.38 15.37
C GLN A 124 2.32 27.33 16.46
N MET A 125 2.87 27.24 17.67
CA MET A 125 2.54 28.19 18.77
C MET A 125 2.96 29.62 18.44
N LEU A 126 4.11 29.81 17.77
CA LEU A 126 4.54 31.13 17.33
C LEU A 126 3.60 31.71 16.28
N LYS A 127 3.22 30.92 15.28
CA LYS A 127 2.22 31.32 14.27
C LYS A 127 0.87 31.69 14.90
N MET A 128 0.41 30.91 15.88
CA MET A 128 -0.81 31.23 16.64
C MET A 128 -0.68 32.56 17.38
N LYS A 129 0.46 32.83 18.02
CA LYS A 129 0.71 34.09 18.72
C LYS A 129 0.70 35.26 17.75
N GLU A 130 1.40 35.17 16.64
CA GLU A 130 1.45 36.20 15.59
C GLU A 130 0.07 36.53 15.04
N ALA A 131 -0.77 35.52 14.86
CA ALA A 131 -2.14 35.71 14.41
C ALA A 131 -2.99 36.42 15.48
N VAL A 132 -2.92 35.97 16.74
CA VAL A 132 -3.64 36.64 17.85
C VAL A 132 -3.19 38.08 17.98
N ASP A 133 -1.89 38.35 17.87
CA ASP A 133 -1.35 39.74 17.93
C ASP A 133 -1.85 40.58 16.73
N SER A 134 -1.93 40.00 15.53
CA SER A 134 -2.49 40.68 14.35
C SER A 134 -3.96 41.02 14.50
N PHE A 135 -4.76 40.17 15.12
CA PHE A 135 -6.18 40.42 15.44
C PHE A 135 -6.37 41.54 16.44
N SER A 136 -5.44 41.72 17.37
CA SER A 136 -5.52 42.80 18.38
C SER A 136 -5.26 44.18 17.83
N VAL A 137 -4.60 44.31 16.66
CA VAL A 137 -4.19 45.59 16.03
C VAL A 137 -5.18 46.07 14.95
N VAL A 138 -6.19 45.27 14.59
CA VAL A 138 -7.11 45.60 13.48
C VAL A 138 -8.02 46.78 13.82
N LYS A 139 -7.99 47.79 12.96
CA LYS A 139 -8.75 49.01 13.10
C LYS A 139 -10.27 48.77 13.01
N GLU A 140 -11.05 49.64 13.69
CA GLU A 140 -12.52 49.61 13.77
C GLU A 140 -13.28 49.61 12.43
N SER A 141 -12.60 49.75 11.27
CA SER A 141 -13.22 49.83 9.94
C SER A 141 -13.53 48.48 9.28
N ASP A 142 -13.04 47.38 9.82
CA ASP A 142 -13.26 46.07 9.20
C ASP A 142 -14.55 45.43 9.71
N THR A 143 -15.35 44.93 8.78
CA THR A 143 -16.60 44.27 9.13
C THR A 143 -16.36 43.03 9.98
N LYS A 144 -17.17 42.84 11.03
CA LYS A 144 -17.11 41.70 11.94
C LYS A 144 -17.02 40.36 11.19
N ASN A 145 -17.68 40.25 10.05
CA ASN A 145 -17.70 39.03 9.23
C ASN A 145 -16.36 38.75 8.53
N ALA A 146 -15.63 39.78 8.08
CA ALA A 146 -14.32 39.61 7.48
C ALA A 146 -13.31 39.09 8.51
N ARG A 147 -13.31 39.64 9.72
CA ARG A 147 -12.45 39.19 10.82
C ARG A 147 -12.75 37.77 11.26
N MET A 148 -14.02 37.37 11.32
CA MET A 148 -14.43 36.01 11.68
C MET A 148 -14.00 35.01 10.61
N LYS A 149 -14.08 35.39 9.32
CA LYS A 149 -13.62 34.54 8.23
C LYS A 149 -12.10 34.34 8.27
N GLU A 150 -11.33 35.39 8.47
CA GLU A 150 -9.88 35.36 8.57
C GLU A 150 -9.42 34.53 9.77
N ALA A 151 -10.03 34.70 10.94
CA ALA A 151 -9.77 33.85 12.12
C ALA A 151 -10.08 32.38 11.87
N GLY A 152 -11.21 32.10 11.19
CA GLY A 152 -11.58 30.73 10.84
C GLY A 152 -10.58 30.09 9.88
N THR A 153 -10.13 30.80 8.86
CA THR A 153 -9.09 30.32 7.92
C THR A 153 -7.80 30.01 8.66
N PHE A 154 -7.34 30.92 9.49
CA PHE A 154 -6.12 30.72 10.27
C PHE A 154 -6.19 29.51 11.21
N LEU A 155 -7.30 29.37 11.95
CA LEU A 155 -7.50 28.19 12.83
C LEU A 155 -7.51 26.90 12.05
N ALA A 156 -8.10 26.89 10.85
CA ALA A 156 -8.10 25.72 9.97
C ALA A 156 -6.67 25.38 9.49
N GLU A 157 -5.87 26.37 9.11
CA GLU A 157 -4.47 26.17 8.70
C GLU A 157 -3.62 25.60 9.84
N VAL A 158 -3.73 26.13 11.06
CA VAL A 158 -3.02 25.61 12.23
C VAL A 158 -3.45 24.17 12.54
N PHE A 159 -4.77 23.94 12.55
CA PHE A 159 -5.31 22.59 12.80
C PHE A 159 -4.80 21.59 11.77
N ASN A 160 -4.88 21.94 10.49
CA ASN A 160 -4.43 21.07 9.40
C ASN A 160 -2.91 20.82 9.47
N GLY A 161 -2.12 21.83 9.84
CA GLY A 161 -0.69 21.69 10.03
C GLY A 161 -0.33 20.71 11.15
N VAL A 162 -0.96 20.87 12.31
CA VAL A 162 -0.77 19.97 13.48
C VAL A 162 -1.28 18.57 13.15
N TYR A 163 -2.45 18.47 12.57
CA TYR A 163 -3.06 17.21 12.19
C TYR A 163 -2.17 16.44 11.20
N GLY A 164 -1.75 17.09 10.11
CA GLY A 164 -0.89 16.47 9.09
C GLY A 164 0.47 16.03 9.63
N TYR A 165 1.04 16.79 10.59
CA TYR A 165 2.27 16.38 11.26
C TYR A 165 2.09 15.05 12.01
N PHE A 166 1.07 14.93 12.84
CA PHE A 166 0.81 13.70 13.60
C PHE A 166 0.39 12.55 12.70
N GLU A 167 -0.40 12.82 11.66
CA GLU A 167 -0.76 11.82 10.65
C GLU A 167 0.49 11.23 9.99
N ASN A 168 1.44 12.07 9.58
CA ASN A 168 2.71 11.61 9.00
C ASN A 168 3.55 10.81 9.98
N LYS A 169 3.55 11.18 11.27
CA LYS A 169 4.25 10.42 12.32
C LYS A 169 3.62 9.04 12.51
N VAL A 170 2.30 8.94 12.61
CA VAL A 170 1.60 7.65 12.69
C VAL A 170 1.93 6.80 11.47
N ARG A 171 1.87 7.39 10.26
CA ARG A 171 2.21 6.68 9.03
C ARG A 171 3.63 6.13 9.03
N SER A 172 4.61 6.93 9.41
CA SER A 172 6.02 6.50 9.38
C SER A 172 6.35 5.42 10.43
N GLN A 173 5.58 5.35 11.51
CA GLN A 173 5.85 4.45 12.64
C GLN A 173 4.90 3.24 12.70
N HIS A 174 3.79 3.24 11.93
CA HIS A 174 2.76 2.19 12.05
C HIS A 174 3.28 0.76 11.86
N PRO A 175 4.28 0.44 11.03
CA PRO A 175 4.76 -0.92 10.91
C PRO A 175 5.32 -1.44 12.23
N GLN A 176 6.21 -0.65 12.83
CA GLN A 176 6.82 -0.99 14.12
C GLN A 176 5.80 -0.96 15.26
N ASP A 177 4.88 0.02 15.27
CA ASP A 177 3.85 0.14 16.29
C ASP A 177 2.86 -1.03 16.21
N SER A 178 2.49 -1.47 15.01
CA SER A 178 1.67 -2.68 14.82
C SER A 178 2.40 -3.93 15.33
N ALA A 179 3.68 -4.07 15.02
CA ALA A 179 4.49 -5.18 15.51
C ALA A 179 4.60 -5.20 17.05
N ASN A 180 4.81 -4.04 17.65
CA ASN A 180 4.83 -3.88 19.12
C ASN A 180 3.47 -4.19 19.74
N PHE A 181 2.38 -3.76 19.12
CA PHE A 181 1.03 -4.08 19.56
C PHE A 181 0.77 -5.59 19.55
N ILE A 182 1.19 -6.30 18.50
CA ILE A 182 1.06 -7.75 18.38
C ILE A 182 1.79 -8.47 19.54
N LEU A 183 2.97 -7.99 19.93
CA LEU A 183 3.78 -8.60 21.00
C LEU A 183 3.42 -8.14 22.40
N SER A 184 2.56 -7.13 22.55
CA SER A 184 2.25 -6.56 23.85
C SER A 184 1.54 -7.57 24.76
N LYS A 185 2.16 -7.92 25.88
CA LYS A 185 1.58 -8.81 26.91
C LYS A 185 0.34 -8.23 27.57
N SER A 186 0.14 -6.92 27.52
CA SER A 186 -1.05 -6.25 28.04
C SER A 186 -2.22 -6.30 27.04
N ASN A 187 -1.99 -6.79 25.84
CA ASN A 187 -2.99 -6.87 24.81
C ASN A 187 -3.89 -8.09 25.01
N SER A 188 -5.04 -7.86 25.64
CA SER A 188 -6.05 -8.91 25.85
C SER A 188 -6.77 -9.31 24.54
N LEU A 189 -6.67 -8.48 23.48
CA LEU A 189 -7.36 -8.73 22.21
C LEU A 189 -6.82 -9.94 21.46
N LEU A 190 -5.53 -10.24 21.59
CA LEU A 190 -4.84 -11.31 20.87
C LEU A 190 -4.47 -12.52 21.76
N ASN A 191 -5.03 -12.60 22.97
CA ASN A 191 -4.71 -13.66 23.95
C ASN A 191 -5.17 -15.07 23.51
N TYR A 192 -6.01 -15.17 22.49
CA TYR A 192 -6.43 -16.44 21.88
C TYR A 192 -5.42 -16.99 20.87
N LEU A 193 -4.40 -16.20 20.49
CA LEU A 193 -3.36 -16.60 19.54
C LEU A 193 -2.18 -17.24 20.31
N GLU A 194 -1.53 -18.20 19.65
CA GLU A 194 -0.37 -18.88 20.20
C GLU A 194 0.84 -17.95 20.33
N PRO A 195 1.39 -17.71 21.53
CA PRO A 195 2.46 -16.73 21.75
C PRO A 195 3.74 -16.98 20.94
N THR A 196 4.06 -18.24 20.66
CA THR A 196 5.24 -18.61 19.86
C THR A 196 5.09 -18.17 18.40
N LEU A 197 3.88 -18.20 17.86
CA LEU A 197 3.59 -17.77 16.49
C LEU A 197 3.46 -16.24 16.38
N LEU A 198 3.03 -15.56 17.44
CA LEU A 198 2.92 -14.09 17.45
C LEU A 198 4.26 -13.39 17.18
N SER A 199 5.38 -13.96 17.56
CA SER A 199 6.70 -13.40 17.26
C SER A 199 6.99 -13.38 15.76
N PHE A 200 6.56 -14.40 15.04
CA PHE A 200 6.68 -14.44 13.56
C PHE A 200 5.68 -13.49 12.91
N VAL A 201 4.44 -13.45 13.37
CA VAL A 201 3.41 -12.53 12.87
C VAL A 201 3.87 -11.08 13.03
N SER A 202 4.36 -10.71 14.21
CA SER A 202 4.92 -9.39 14.49
C SER A 202 6.04 -9.03 13.51
N LYS A 203 7.02 -9.93 13.34
CA LYS A 203 8.17 -9.71 12.47
C LYS A 203 7.76 -9.58 10.99
N VAL A 204 6.81 -10.39 10.54
CA VAL A 204 6.28 -10.30 9.17
C VAL A 204 5.50 -9.01 8.99
N SER A 205 4.69 -8.61 9.97
CA SER A 205 3.96 -7.33 9.94
C SER A 205 4.89 -6.12 9.91
N ASP A 206 5.96 -6.10 10.73
CA ASP A 206 6.93 -5.01 10.78
C ASP A 206 7.65 -4.79 9.44
N SER A 207 7.89 -5.89 8.71
CA SER A 207 8.71 -5.89 7.51
C SER A 207 8.14 -5.07 6.35
N HIS A 208 6.83 -4.74 6.34
CA HIS A 208 6.27 -3.92 5.25
C HIS A 208 6.79 -2.48 5.27
N GLY A 209 7.30 -2.00 6.41
CA GLY A 209 7.98 -0.71 6.55
C GLY A 209 9.51 -0.75 6.38
N TRP A 210 10.10 -1.93 6.18
CA TRP A 210 11.57 -2.05 6.05
C TRP A 210 12.06 -1.66 4.66
N ASP A 211 13.33 -1.27 4.57
CA ASP A 211 13.99 -1.15 3.27
C ASP A 211 13.99 -2.51 2.55
N VAL A 212 13.87 -2.47 1.24
CA VAL A 212 13.84 -3.68 0.41
C VAL A 212 15.08 -4.54 0.63
N MET A 213 16.25 -3.91 0.76
CA MET A 213 17.52 -4.62 0.95
C MET A 213 17.64 -5.28 2.32
N ASP A 214 16.98 -4.74 3.35
CA ASP A 214 16.94 -5.35 4.68
C ASP A 214 16.19 -6.69 4.66
N VAL A 215 15.09 -6.77 3.93
CA VAL A 215 14.31 -8.00 3.78
C VAL A 215 15.06 -9.01 2.91
N TYR A 216 15.53 -8.60 1.74
CA TYR A 216 16.18 -9.51 0.79
C TYR A 216 17.59 -9.90 1.21
N GLY A 217 18.25 -9.12 2.06
CA GLY A 217 19.53 -9.45 2.71
C GLY A 217 19.44 -10.51 3.81
N LEU A 218 18.24 -10.82 4.33
CA LEU A 218 18.06 -11.89 5.31
C LEU A 218 18.51 -13.23 4.76
N LYS A 219 19.02 -14.09 5.66
CA LYS A 219 19.34 -15.48 5.30
C LYS A 219 18.09 -16.22 4.83
N SER A 220 18.24 -16.96 3.75
CA SER A 220 17.20 -17.87 3.30
C SER A 220 16.97 -18.96 4.37
N ARG A 221 15.76 -19.55 4.36
CA ARG A 221 15.35 -20.61 5.28
C ARG A 221 16.36 -21.76 5.31
N ALA A 222 16.84 -22.13 6.50
CA ALA A 222 17.49 -23.41 6.70
C ALA A 222 16.48 -24.56 6.60
N LYS A 223 16.93 -25.78 6.24
CA LYS A 223 16.03 -26.95 6.17
C LYS A 223 15.36 -27.27 7.50
N SER A 224 15.99 -26.89 8.63
CA SER A 224 15.49 -27.04 10.00
C SER A 224 14.41 -26.04 10.39
N ASP A 225 14.25 -24.93 9.67
CA ASP A 225 13.34 -23.86 10.06
C ASP A 225 11.88 -24.31 9.87
N THR A 226 11.07 -24.07 10.88
CA THR A 226 9.64 -24.37 10.85
C THR A 226 8.86 -23.39 10.01
N VAL A 227 9.30 -22.11 9.98
CA VAL A 227 8.65 -20.98 9.31
C VAL A 227 9.56 -20.31 8.30
N SER A 228 9.03 -19.97 7.14
CA SER A 228 9.74 -19.30 6.04
C SER A 228 9.67 -17.78 6.14
N VAL A 229 10.16 -17.18 7.24
CA VAL A 229 9.96 -15.76 7.61
C VAL A 229 10.29 -14.80 6.46
N LYS A 230 11.49 -14.92 5.86
CA LYS A 230 11.89 -14.06 4.73
C LYS A 230 10.87 -14.09 3.58
N TYR A 231 10.38 -15.28 3.25
CA TYR A 231 9.43 -15.42 2.16
C TYR A 231 8.06 -14.82 2.52
N LEU A 232 7.61 -14.99 3.76
CA LEU A 232 6.37 -14.37 4.23
C LEU A 232 6.46 -12.83 4.22
N MET A 233 7.63 -12.27 4.56
CA MET A 233 7.90 -10.84 4.45
C MET A 233 7.79 -10.35 2.99
N ILE A 234 8.37 -11.09 2.05
CA ILE A 234 8.28 -10.78 0.62
C ILE A 234 6.82 -10.80 0.16
N LEU A 235 6.06 -11.82 0.56
CA LEU A 235 4.67 -11.99 0.14
C LEU A 235 3.76 -10.88 0.65
N ILE A 236 3.84 -10.50 1.93
CA ILE A 236 2.98 -9.42 2.47
C ILE A 236 3.31 -8.08 1.82
N ARG A 237 4.58 -7.77 1.62
CA ARG A 237 5.02 -6.53 0.96
C ARG A 237 4.51 -6.43 -0.48
N LEU A 238 4.66 -7.50 -1.25
CA LEU A 238 4.13 -7.55 -2.61
C LEU A 238 2.61 -7.45 -2.63
N ALA A 239 1.92 -8.20 -1.76
CA ALA A 239 0.46 -8.18 -1.70
C ALA A 239 -0.06 -6.78 -1.38
N ASP A 240 0.57 -6.07 -0.46
CA ASP A 240 0.21 -4.71 -0.09
C ASP A 240 0.46 -3.72 -1.25
N LEU A 241 1.61 -3.82 -1.92
CA LEU A 241 1.91 -3.02 -3.11
C LEU A 241 1.00 -3.31 -4.31
N PHE A 242 0.42 -4.50 -4.38
CA PHE A 242 -0.57 -4.87 -5.40
C PHE A 242 -2.01 -4.45 -5.07
N ASP A 243 -2.29 -4.02 -3.84
CA ASP A 243 -3.64 -3.57 -3.46
C ASP A 243 -3.90 -2.13 -3.89
N VAL A 244 -3.97 -1.93 -5.20
CA VAL A 244 -4.32 -0.66 -5.83
C VAL A 244 -5.58 -0.84 -6.65
N SER A 245 -6.70 -0.31 -6.17
CA SER A 245 -7.99 -0.37 -6.87
C SER A 245 -8.90 0.80 -6.51
N ASN A 246 -9.89 1.05 -7.38
CA ASN A 246 -10.91 2.08 -7.16
C ASN A 246 -11.85 1.76 -5.99
N GLU A 247 -11.90 0.51 -5.54
CA GLU A 247 -12.68 0.10 -4.36
C GLU A 247 -12.16 0.72 -3.06
N ARG A 248 -10.89 1.15 -3.03
CA ARG A 248 -10.27 1.81 -1.87
C ARG A 248 -10.60 3.29 -1.73
N VAL A 249 -11.31 3.87 -2.69
CA VAL A 249 -11.60 5.32 -2.72
C VAL A 249 -13.08 5.57 -3.00
N ASN A 250 -13.69 6.40 -2.16
CA ASN A 250 -15.01 6.92 -2.45
C ASN A 250 -14.88 8.23 -3.26
N TYR A 251 -15.34 8.20 -4.51
CA TYR A 251 -15.31 9.34 -5.42
C TYR A 251 -15.95 10.61 -4.83
N HIS A 252 -17.13 10.48 -4.21
CA HIS A 252 -17.83 11.62 -3.64
C HIS A 252 -17.07 12.23 -2.46
N LEU A 253 -16.46 11.38 -1.63
CA LEU A 253 -15.64 11.84 -0.51
C LEU A 253 -14.37 12.55 -1.02
N LEU A 254 -13.72 12.02 -2.04
CA LEU A 254 -12.57 12.65 -2.69
C LEU A 254 -12.96 14.05 -3.21
N ARG A 255 -14.06 14.15 -3.95
CA ARG A 255 -14.53 15.44 -4.52
C ARG A 255 -14.80 16.49 -3.45
N GLN A 256 -15.42 16.10 -2.34
CA GLN A 256 -15.74 17.04 -1.24
C GLN A 256 -14.50 17.51 -0.48
N ASN A 257 -13.48 16.68 -0.40
CA ASN A 257 -12.29 16.94 0.41
C ASN A 257 -11.04 17.30 -0.42
N LEU A 258 -11.12 17.37 -1.74
CA LEU A 258 -9.95 17.54 -2.61
C LEU A 258 -9.04 18.69 -2.16
N ASN A 259 -9.63 19.85 -1.88
CA ASN A 259 -8.88 21.05 -1.47
C ASN A 259 -8.31 20.98 -0.04
N PHE A 260 -8.75 20.02 0.76
CA PHE A 260 -8.28 19.83 2.15
C PHE A 260 -7.25 18.70 2.27
N LEU A 261 -7.17 17.82 1.27
CA LEU A 261 -6.18 16.74 1.26
C LEU A 261 -4.79 17.29 0.93
N PRO A 262 -3.73 16.80 1.60
CA PRO A 262 -2.36 17.04 1.16
C PRO A 262 -2.15 16.59 -0.29
N LYS A 263 -1.29 17.26 -1.06
CA LYS A 263 -1.05 16.96 -2.48
C LYS A 263 -0.67 15.48 -2.71
N VAL A 264 0.16 14.93 -1.86
CA VAL A 264 0.53 13.50 -1.92
C VAL A 264 -0.69 12.59 -1.75
N SER A 265 -1.59 12.93 -0.82
CA SER A 265 -2.83 12.16 -0.61
C SER A 265 -3.79 12.31 -1.78
N GLN A 266 -3.93 13.51 -2.36
CA GLN A 266 -4.70 13.73 -3.59
C GLN A 266 -4.20 12.81 -4.71
N PHE A 267 -2.88 12.78 -4.93
CA PHE A 267 -2.25 11.94 -5.94
C PHE A 267 -2.55 10.45 -5.71
N HIS A 268 -2.40 9.96 -4.48
CA HIS A 268 -2.68 8.56 -4.16
C HIS A 268 -4.17 8.20 -4.29
N TRP A 269 -5.07 9.04 -3.82
CA TRP A 269 -6.51 8.82 -3.95
C TRP A 269 -6.96 8.79 -5.41
N ILE A 270 -6.49 9.74 -6.22
CA ILE A 270 -6.81 9.78 -7.66
C ILE A 270 -6.19 8.56 -8.35
N SER A 271 -4.98 8.16 -7.98
CA SER A 271 -4.32 6.98 -8.53
C SER A 271 -5.10 5.70 -8.25
N HIS A 272 -5.65 5.53 -7.04
CA HIS A 272 -6.57 4.43 -6.76
C HIS A 272 -7.87 4.54 -7.58
N LEU A 273 -8.46 5.74 -7.64
CA LEU A 273 -9.71 5.98 -8.38
C LEU A 273 -9.61 5.58 -9.85
N VAL A 274 -8.48 5.87 -10.51
CA VAL A 274 -8.26 5.56 -11.93
C VAL A 274 -7.81 4.14 -12.20
N THR A 275 -7.45 3.38 -11.17
CA THR A 275 -6.99 1.99 -11.27
C THR A 275 -8.16 1.05 -10.98
N ASP A 276 -8.51 0.22 -11.94
CA ASP A 276 -9.51 -0.82 -11.75
C ASP A 276 -8.93 -1.96 -10.92
N LYS A 277 -7.79 -2.49 -11.35
CA LYS A 277 -7.04 -3.53 -10.63
C LYS A 277 -5.57 -3.58 -11.06
N LEU A 278 -4.77 -4.24 -10.26
CA LEU A 278 -3.39 -4.59 -10.55
C LEU A 278 -3.23 -6.09 -10.37
N GLU A 279 -2.78 -6.78 -11.41
CA GLU A 279 -2.61 -8.24 -11.43
C GLU A 279 -1.15 -8.62 -11.62
N PHE A 280 -0.75 -9.73 -11.01
CA PHE A 280 0.57 -10.31 -11.13
C PHE A 280 0.49 -11.63 -11.88
N ASP A 281 1.33 -11.80 -12.89
CA ASP A 281 1.40 -13.00 -13.71
C ASP A 281 2.84 -13.37 -14.03
N ALA A 282 3.06 -14.53 -14.61
CA ALA A 282 4.38 -15.01 -14.97
C ALA A 282 4.35 -15.89 -16.23
N ASP A 283 5.27 -15.63 -17.15
CA ASP A 283 5.50 -16.48 -18.31
C ASP A 283 6.59 -17.50 -18.02
N TYR A 284 6.33 -18.74 -18.39
CA TYR A 284 7.25 -19.87 -18.25
C TYR A 284 7.57 -20.48 -19.61
N THR A 285 8.85 -20.79 -19.82
CA THR A 285 9.28 -21.54 -21.01
C THR A 285 9.60 -22.98 -20.65
N VAL A 286 9.02 -23.86 -21.44
CA VAL A 286 9.35 -25.30 -21.41
C VAL A 286 10.33 -25.58 -22.54
N PHE A 287 11.55 -26.00 -22.21
CA PHE A 287 12.53 -26.45 -23.20
C PHE A 287 12.21 -27.88 -23.61
N PRO A 288 11.88 -28.14 -24.92
CA PRO A 288 11.50 -29.48 -25.38
C PRO A 288 12.61 -30.53 -25.30
N GLU A 289 13.85 -30.09 -25.19
CA GLU A 289 15.06 -30.97 -25.18
C GLU A 289 15.49 -31.41 -23.77
N ARG A 290 14.83 -30.96 -22.72
CA ARG A 290 15.10 -31.39 -21.36
C ARG A 290 14.17 -32.53 -20.96
N ASP A 291 14.68 -33.49 -20.19
CA ASP A 291 13.92 -34.60 -19.65
C ASP A 291 12.54 -34.15 -19.11
N LEU A 292 11.53 -35.00 -19.31
CA LEU A 292 10.12 -34.80 -18.89
C LEU A 292 9.91 -34.38 -17.40
N CYS A 293 10.99 -34.40 -16.61
CA CYS A 293 11.04 -34.02 -15.20
C CYS A 293 11.60 -32.60 -14.95
N SER A 294 12.02 -31.87 -15.99
CA SER A 294 12.57 -30.52 -15.79
C SER A 294 11.42 -29.51 -15.55
N LYS A 295 11.53 -28.77 -14.45
CA LYS A 295 10.58 -27.69 -14.15
C LYS A 295 10.66 -26.60 -15.24
N PRO A 296 9.50 -25.99 -15.61
CA PRO A 296 9.49 -24.84 -16.49
C PRO A 296 10.39 -23.71 -15.94
N ILE A 297 11.05 -22.99 -16.82
CA ILE A 297 11.89 -21.85 -16.42
C ILE A 297 11.04 -20.58 -16.47
N LEU A 298 11.06 -19.83 -15.37
CA LEU A 298 10.43 -18.52 -15.29
C LEU A 298 11.19 -17.54 -16.20
N GLU A 299 10.53 -17.05 -17.24
CA GLU A 299 11.11 -16.09 -18.19
C GLU A 299 10.77 -14.65 -17.87
N THR A 300 9.52 -14.40 -17.50
CA THR A 300 9.03 -13.03 -17.32
C THR A 300 8.08 -12.94 -16.14
N LEU A 301 8.32 -11.99 -15.25
CA LEU A 301 7.35 -11.50 -14.28
C LEU A 301 6.55 -10.39 -14.93
N ILE A 302 5.23 -10.48 -14.88
CA ILE A 302 4.33 -9.55 -15.53
C ILE A 302 3.48 -8.85 -14.48
N VAL A 303 3.41 -7.54 -14.56
CA VAL A 303 2.45 -6.72 -13.82
C VAL A 303 1.47 -6.13 -14.81
N ASP A 304 0.22 -6.52 -14.70
CA ASP A 304 -0.88 -5.98 -15.50
C ASP A 304 -1.62 -4.92 -14.69
N LEU A 305 -1.50 -3.69 -15.13
CA LEU A 305 -2.20 -2.53 -14.57
C LEU A 305 -3.39 -2.21 -15.47
N PHE A 306 -4.59 -2.29 -14.92
CA PHE A 306 -5.83 -1.97 -15.62
C PHE A 306 -6.35 -0.62 -15.17
N LEU A 307 -6.41 0.33 -16.09
CA LEU A 307 -6.89 1.69 -15.86
C LEU A 307 -8.26 1.88 -16.50
N ASN A 308 -9.15 2.55 -15.78
CA ASN A 308 -10.46 2.95 -16.28
C ASN A 308 -10.48 4.32 -16.96
N VAL A 309 -9.32 4.93 -17.19
CA VAL A 309 -9.16 6.21 -17.89
C VAL A 309 -8.06 6.15 -18.94
N LYS A 310 -8.39 6.57 -20.17
CA LYS A 310 -7.47 6.54 -21.30
C LYS A 310 -6.62 7.79 -21.47
N TYR A 311 -7.07 8.95 -21.05
CA TYR A 311 -6.41 10.20 -21.41
C TYR A 311 -5.10 10.47 -20.66
N LEU A 312 -4.80 9.77 -19.58
CA LEU A 312 -3.44 9.74 -19.02
C LEU A 312 -2.41 9.21 -20.04
N ALA A 313 -2.86 8.41 -21.02
CA ALA A 313 -2.01 7.84 -22.06
C ALA A 313 -1.72 8.80 -23.23
N THR A 314 -2.51 9.85 -23.42
CA THR A 314 -2.46 10.69 -24.66
C THR A 314 -1.56 11.90 -24.56
N SER A 315 -1.01 12.22 -23.39
CA SER A 315 -0.20 13.41 -23.17
C SER A 315 1.29 13.19 -23.48
N GLY A 316 1.62 13.16 -24.74
CA GLY A 316 3.00 13.04 -25.23
C GLY A 316 3.44 11.59 -25.48
N GLN A 317 4.46 11.41 -26.30
CA GLN A 317 5.02 10.09 -26.64
C GLN A 317 6.43 9.96 -26.10
N CYS A 318 6.71 8.89 -25.37
CA CYS A 318 8.07 8.52 -24.99
C CYS A 318 8.83 8.06 -26.23
N LYS A 319 9.76 8.89 -26.71
CA LYS A 319 10.51 8.61 -27.94
C LYS A 319 11.71 7.71 -27.73
N LYS A 320 12.39 7.80 -26.59
CA LYS A 320 13.51 6.92 -26.20
C LYS A 320 13.68 6.95 -24.69
N CYS A 321 13.41 5.85 -24.04
CA CYS A 321 13.76 5.70 -22.63
C CYS A 321 15.05 4.91 -22.49
N LYS A 322 16.02 5.45 -21.74
CA LYS A 322 17.31 4.79 -21.46
C LYS A 322 17.11 3.55 -20.56
N TYR A 323 16.05 3.54 -19.77
CA TYR A 323 15.84 2.59 -18.69
C TYR A 323 14.74 1.56 -18.97
N CYS A 324 13.85 1.82 -19.92
CA CYS A 324 12.81 0.89 -20.32
C CYS A 324 12.59 0.92 -21.83
N GLN A 325 11.98 -0.12 -22.39
CA GLN A 325 11.47 -0.14 -23.76
C GLN A 325 9.96 -0.09 -23.67
N CYS A 326 9.37 0.94 -24.28
CA CYS A 326 7.93 1.08 -24.35
C CYS A 326 7.44 0.62 -25.73
N THR A 327 6.46 -0.27 -25.75
CA THR A 327 5.73 -0.67 -26.94
C THR A 327 4.30 -0.20 -26.79
N LEU A 328 3.84 0.63 -27.76
CA LEU A 328 2.48 1.12 -27.82
C LEU A 328 1.64 0.19 -28.69
N ASN A 329 0.55 -0.32 -28.14
CA ASN A 329 -0.52 -1.02 -28.85
C ASN A 329 -1.80 -0.19 -28.76
N ASP A 330 -2.84 -0.52 -29.54
CA ASP A 330 -4.08 0.27 -29.61
C ASP A 330 -4.73 0.55 -28.27
N ASN A 331 -4.66 -0.40 -27.31
CA ASN A 331 -5.28 -0.28 -25.99
C ASN A 331 -4.32 -0.62 -24.83
N SER A 332 -3.02 -0.69 -25.07
CA SER A 332 -2.05 -0.99 -24.03
C SER A 332 -0.68 -0.41 -24.29
N ILE A 333 0.06 -0.15 -23.20
CA ILE A 333 1.48 0.21 -23.23
C ILE A 333 2.22 -0.89 -22.47
N CYS A 334 3.22 -1.49 -23.11
CA CYS A 334 4.10 -2.46 -22.47
C CYS A 334 5.45 -1.82 -22.18
N ILE A 335 5.89 -1.90 -20.94
CA ILE A 335 7.17 -1.37 -20.45
C ILE A 335 8.04 -2.54 -20.00
N ASP A 336 9.13 -2.78 -20.75
CA ASP A 336 10.18 -3.72 -20.35
C ASP A 336 11.14 -3.01 -19.38
N ILE A 337 11.22 -3.51 -18.16
CA ILE A 337 12.06 -2.93 -17.12
C ILE A 337 13.44 -3.60 -17.14
N LYS A 338 14.47 -2.82 -17.49
CA LYS A 338 15.85 -3.32 -17.50
C LYS A 338 16.39 -3.43 -16.08
N SER A 339 17.07 -4.54 -15.78
CA SER A 339 17.55 -4.89 -14.43
C SER A 339 18.66 -3.96 -13.89
N GLU A 340 19.34 -3.20 -14.73
CA GLU A 340 20.60 -2.52 -14.38
C GLU A 340 20.45 -1.10 -13.82
N SER A 341 19.25 -0.55 -13.76
CA SER A 341 19.07 0.86 -13.38
C SER A 341 18.08 1.05 -12.25
N GLY A 342 18.49 1.77 -11.22
CA GLY A 342 17.56 2.36 -10.26
C GLY A 342 16.51 3.19 -10.99
N TYR A 343 15.25 3.09 -10.59
CA TYR A 343 14.15 3.72 -11.31
C TYR A 343 13.87 5.11 -10.83
N THR A 344 14.48 6.05 -11.46
CA THR A 344 13.87 7.34 -11.70
C THR A 344 13.94 7.57 -13.19
N CYS A 345 12.81 7.55 -13.89
CA CYS A 345 12.76 8.01 -15.25
C CYS A 345 12.99 9.53 -15.22
N GLN A 346 14.23 9.95 -15.45
CA GLN A 346 14.59 11.38 -15.51
C GLN A 346 14.34 11.99 -16.89
N SER A 347 13.66 11.28 -17.79
CA SER A 347 13.37 11.81 -19.12
C SER A 347 12.22 12.81 -19.04
N THR A 348 12.49 14.06 -19.34
CA THR A 348 11.49 15.10 -19.58
C THR A 348 10.57 14.81 -20.78
N GLU A 349 10.85 13.75 -21.54
CA GLU A 349 10.09 13.32 -22.72
C GLU A 349 9.14 12.15 -22.44
N CYS A 350 9.05 11.67 -21.20
CA CYS A 350 8.10 10.61 -20.83
C CYS A 350 6.65 11.09 -20.92
N THR A 351 5.76 10.17 -21.28
CA THR A 351 4.33 10.43 -21.23
C THR A 351 3.88 10.67 -19.80
N LEU A 352 2.84 11.45 -19.59
CA LEU A 352 2.24 11.65 -18.28
C LEU A 352 1.87 10.31 -17.62
N LEU A 353 1.33 9.37 -18.39
CA LEU A 353 1.00 8.03 -17.92
C LEU A 353 2.23 7.28 -17.37
N CYS A 354 3.36 7.34 -18.07
CA CYS A 354 4.59 6.69 -17.62
C CYS A 354 5.11 7.33 -16.32
N ASN A 355 5.14 8.65 -16.25
CA ASN A 355 5.54 9.38 -15.05
C ASN A 355 4.61 9.07 -13.86
N TRP A 356 3.31 9.04 -14.10
CA TRP A 356 2.33 8.67 -13.09
C TRP A 356 2.56 7.23 -12.60
N MET A 357 2.72 6.28 -13.50
CA MET A 357 2.96 4.87 -13.18
C MET A 357 4.25 4.69 -12.36
N MET A 358 5.34 5.33 -12.78
CA MET A 358 6.62 5.27 -12.07
C MET A 358 6.54 5.87 -10.68
N LYS A 359 5.84 7.01 -10.52
CA LYS A 359 5.67 7.65 -9.20
C LYS A 359 4.74 6.87 -8.30
N LYS A 360 3.59 6.41 -8.81
CA LYS A 360 2.63 5.64 -8.01
C LYS A 360 3.21 4.31 -7.52
N HIS A 361 4.02 3.66 -8.35
CA HIS A 361 4.58 2.35 -8.09
C HIS A 361 6.10 2.39 -7.82
N GLU A 362 6.59 3.52 -7.31
CA GLU A 362 8.02 3.73 -7.04
C GLU A 362 8.64 2.70 -6.09
N TRP A 363 7.83 2.05 -5.26
CA TRP A 363 8.27 0.98 -4.35
C TRP A 363 8.04 -0.42 -4.92
N LEU A 364 7.02 -0.61 -5.75
CA LEU A 364 6.73 -1.91 -6.37
C LEU A 364 7.87 -2.35 -7.29
N ILE A 365 8.42 -1.45 -8.09
CA ILE A 365 9.45 -1.78 -9.08
C ILE A 365 10.75 -2.25 -8.42
N PRO A 366 11.33 -1.59 -7.41
CA PRO A 366 12.47 -2.11 -6.67
C PRO A 366 12.18 -3.45 -5.99
N GLU A 367 10.96 -3.64 -5.46
CA GLU A 367 10.54 -4.90 -4.85
C GLU A 367 10.52 -6.06 -5.88
N LEU A 368 9.98 -5.82 -7.07
CA LEU A 368 9.97 -6.81 -8.17
C LEU A 368 11.38 -7.18 -8.63
N LYS A 369 12.29 -6.21 -8.66
CA LYS A 369 13.70 -6.48 -8.97
C LYS A 369 14.35 -7.36 -7.93
N ALA A 370 14.20 -7.01 -6.66
CA ALA A 370 14.75 -7.78 -5.56
C ALA A 370 14.14 -9.19 -5.53
N LEU A 371 12.85 -9.33 -5.84
CA LEU A 371 12.21 -10.63 -6.01
C LEU A 371 12.86 -11.44 -7.15
N ASN A 372 13.11 -10.80 -8.29
CA ASN A 372 13.73 -11.45 -9.42
C ASN A 372 15.14 -11.96 -9.09
N ASP A 373 15.95 -11.13 -8.43
CA ASP A 373 17.30 -11.52 -7.99
C ASP A 373 17.25 -12.65 -6.95
N TYR A 374 16.29 -12.62 -6.05
CA TYR A 374 16.06 -13.69 -5.07
C TYR A 374 15.67 -15.00 -5.75
N LEU A 375 14.73 -14.99 -6.68
CA LEU A 375 14.30 -16.16 -7.42
C LEU A 375 15.46 -16.75 -8.25
N PHE A 376 16.24 -15.89 -8.88
CA PHE A 376 17.45 -16.30 -9.60
C PHE A 376 18.44 -17.04 -8.69
N SER A 377 18.71 -16.51 -7.51
CA SER A 377 19.64 -17.10 -6.54
C SER A 377 19.16 -18.44 -5.96
N VAL A 378 17.85 -18.58 -5.71
CA VAL A 378 17.25 -19.78 -5.11
C VAL A 378 17.15 -20.93 -6.12
N ASN A 379 16.94 -20.64 -7.39
CA ASN A 379 16.66 -21.66 -8.41
C ASN A 379 17.89 -22.11 -9.20
N ASN A 380 19.08 -21.57 -8.91
CA ASN A 380 20.25 -21.75 -9.77
C ASN A 380 19.89 -21.51 -11.26
N SER A 381 19.04 -20.56 -11.52
CA SER A 381 18.59 -20.24 -12.87
C SER A 381 19.76 -19.68 -13.68
N LEU A 382 19.91 -20.16 -14.91
CA LEU A 382 20.92 -19.66 -15.84
C LEU A 382 20.44 -18.39 -16.58
N ILE A 383 19.16 -18.03 -16.41
CA ILE A 383 18.50 -16.94 -17.13
C ILE A 383 17.91 -15.98 -16.11
N GLN A 384 18.30 -14.73 -16.20
CA GLN A 384 17.68 -13.65 -15.42
C GLN A 384 16.28 -13.38 -15.97
N THR A 385 15.29 -13.42 -15.10
CA THR A 385 13.89 -13.18 -15.46
C THR A 385 13.70 -11.71 -15.89
N ARG A 386 12.87 -11.49 -16.89
CA ARG A 386 12.48 -10.14 -17.33
C ARG A 386 11.30 -9.65 -16.49
N ILE A 387 11.21 -8.35 -16.27
CA ILE A 387 10.08 -7.72 -15.61
C ILE A 387 9.36 -6.86 -16.64
N LYS A 388 8.07 -7.11 -16.83
CA LYS A 388 7.20 -6.32 -17.72
C LYS A 388 6.06 -5.71 -16.95
N VAL A 389 5.78 -4.45 -17.21
CA VAL A 389 4.56 -3.77 -16.79
C VAL A 389 3.71 -3.52 -18.02
N ARG A 390 2.52 -4.12 -18.07
CA ARG A 390 1.53 -3.87 -19.11
C ARG A 390 0.45 -2.96 -18.54
N ILE A 391 0.27 -1.81 -19.16
CA ILE A 391 -0.76 -0.85 -18.80
C ILE A 391 -1.89 -0.99 -19.81
N ASN A 392 -3.01 -1.55 -19.36
CA ASN A 392 -4.24 -1.69 -20.12
C ASN A 392 -5.19 -0.56 -19.71
N TYR A 393 -5.87 0.08 -20.67
CA TYR A 393 -6.77 1.18 -20.36
C TYR A 393 -8.07 1.11 -21.16
N ALA A 394 -9.14 1.58 -20.53
CA ALA A 394 -10.47 1.69 -21.09
C ALA A 394 -10.95 3.15 -21.08
N ASP A 395 -11.91 3.48 -21.92
CA ASP A 395 -12.50 4.82 -22.03
C ASP A 395 -13.74 5.01 -21.14
N ASP A 396 -13.94 4.15 -20.16
CA ASP A 396 -15.19 4.05 -19.42
C ASP A 396 -15.39 5.21 -18.43
N MET A 397 -14.32 5.84 -17.98
CA MET A 397 -14.37 6.93 -17.03
C MET A 397 -13.63 8.17 -17.55
N LYS A 398 -14.26 9.32 -17.43
CA LYS A 398 -13.60 10.62 -17.62
C LYS A 398 -13.27 11.21 -16.25
N LEU A 399 -12.00 11.47 -16.03
CA LEU A 399 -11.57 12.19 -14.85
C LEU A 399 -11.93 13.67 -14.98
N ASP A 400 -12.46 14.27 -13.93
CA ASP A 400 -12.74 15.72 -13.92
C ASP A 400 -11.44 16.51 -14.08
N ALA A 401 -11.52 17.68 -14.72
CA ALA A 401 -10.35 18.48 -15.06
C ALA A 401 -9.50 18.84 -13.83
N ASP A 402 -10.13 19.18 -12.71
CA ASP A 402 -9.45 19.53 -11.46
C ASP A 402 -8.73 18.34 -10.80
N LEU A 403 -9.26 17.10 -10.93
CA LEU A 403 -8.57 15.90 -10.49
C LEU A 403 -7.36 15.61 -11.39
N PHE A 404 -7.51 15.79 -12.70
CA PHE A 404 -6.42 15.63 -13.65
C PHE A 404 -5.30 16.65 -13.40
N ASP A 405 -5.66 17.93 -13.25
CA ASP A 405 -4.72 19.02 -12.98
C ASP A 405 -3.95 18.76 -11.65
N SER A 406 -4.61 18.25 -10.62
CA SER A 406 -3.97 17.87 -9.37
C SER A 406 -2.88 16.80 -9.55
N VAL A 407 -3.11 15.80 -10.42
CA VAL A 407 -2.08 14.78 -10.74
C VAL A 407 -0.91 15.40 -11.49
N VAL A 408 -1.19 16.26 -12.49
CA VAL A 408 -0.15 16.93 -13.29
C VAL A 408 0.72 17.84 -12.40
N GLU A 409 0.11 18.66 -11.56
CA GLU A 409 0.82 19.55 -10.63
C GLU A 409 1.74 18.75 -9.70
N TYR A 410 1.22 17.68 -9.08
CA TYR A 410 2.03 16.85 -8.19
C TYR A 410 3.24 16.24 -8.89
N LEU A 411 3.07 15.71 -10.10
CA LEU A 411 4.17 15.11 -10.87
C LEU A 411 5.19 16.15 -11.35
N GLN A 412 4.80 17.43 -11.50
CA GLN A 412 5.72 18.51 -11.86
C GLN A 412 6.51 19.04 -10.66
N GLU A 413 5.91 19.06 -9.46
CA GLU A 413 6.57 19.49 -8.22
C GLU A 413 7.64 18.48 -7.76
N GLU A 414 7.46 17.19 -8.06
CA GLU A 414 8.36 16.11 -7.68
C GLU A 414 9.46 15.82 -8.72
N SER A 415 9.38 16.40 -9.91
CA SER A 415 10.37 16.25 -11.00
C SER A 415 11.46 17.33 -10.96
#